data_9476ee76c1787f5f80cf36f5005042c0
#
_entry.id   9476ee76c1787f5f80cf36f5005042c0
#
_cell.length_a   1.000
_cell.length_b   1.000
_cell.length_c   1.000
_cell.angle_alpha   90.00
_cell.angle_beta   90.00
_cell.angle_gamma   90.00
#
_symmetry.space_group_name_H-M   'P 1'
#
loop_
_entity.id
_entity.type
_entity.pdbx_description
1 polymer ?
#
loop_
_entity_poly.entity_id
_entity_poly.type
_entity_poly.pdbx_seq_one_letter_code
_entity_poly.pdbx_strand_id
1 'polypeptide(L)'
;MAGQTQQNSVGELVEESSLSEYRRALSLVERLHRQLLDVVKDDLDRAGHDDLTPVQALLIFNIGDAEWSAGELKSRGFYLGSNVSYNLKKLHELGYVESGKSLHDKRQIRLRLTQAGSDLRRQLDTMFQRHAATLSPVGGVESPDLVSSNKTLTRLERFWADQIRFRL
;
A
#
# COMPACT_ATOMS: atom_id res chain seq x y z
N MET A 1 1.05 34.75 -39.56
CA MET A 1 -0.07 33.89 -39.10
C MET A 1 0.27 32.40 -38.96
N ALA A 2 1.34 31.89 -39.56
CA ALA A 2 1.70 30.45 -39.45
C ALA A 2 2.30 29.98 -38.09
N GLY A 3 2.84 30.89 -37.31
CA GLY A 3 3.50 30.53 -36.04
C GLY A 3 2.55 30.19 -34.86
N GLN A 4 1.35 30.78 -34.83
CA GLN A 4 0.38 30.55 -33.76
C GLN A 4 -0.37 29.22 -33.91
N THR A 5 -0.59 28.75 -35.13
CA THR A 5 -1.24 27.44 -35.40
C THR A 5 -0.34 26.28 -35.03
N GLN A 6 0.97 26.43 -35.21
CA GLN A 6 1.96 25.39 -34.87
C GLN A 6 2.19 25.26 -33.37
N GLN A 7 2.15 26.36 -32.60
CA GLN A 7 2.23 26.34 -31.14
C GLN A 7 1.00 25.72 -30.48
N ASN A 8 -0.21 25.97 -30.99
CA ASN A 8 -1.44 25.35 -30.50
C ASN A 8 -1.45 23.83 -30.73
N SER A 9 -1.05 23.37 -31.91
CA SER A 9 -1.00 21.92 -32.20
C SER A 9 0.03 21.16 -31.37
N VAL A 10 1.15 21.77 -31.06
CA VAL A 10 2.17 21.17 -30.16
C VAL A 10 1.67 21.13 -28.70
N GLY A 11 0.96 22.16 -28.24
CA GLY A 11 0.33 22.19 -26.91
C GLY A 11 -0.72 21.09 -26.77
N GLU A 12 -1.62 20.94 -27.72
CA GLU A 12 -2.65 19.89 -27.74
C GLU A 12 -2.05 18.47 -27.75
N LEU A 13 -1.01 18.24 -28.54
CA LEU A 13 -0.30 16.94 -28.58
C LEU A 13 0.39 16.61 -27.26
N VAL A 14 0.97 17.58 -26.57
CA VAL A 14 1.60 17.39 -25.25
C VAL A 14 0.54 17.09 -24.18
N GLU A 15 -0.58 17.77 -24.19
CA GLU A 15 -1.70 17.51 -23.27
C GLU A 15 -2.31 16.12 -23.49
N GLU A 16 -2.51 15.72 -24.73
CA GLU A 16 -3.05 14.39 -25.09
C GLU A 16 -2.07 13.26 -24.68
N SER A 17 -0.77 13.45 -24.91
CA SER A 17 0.27 12.54 -24.45
C SER A 17 0.31 12.41 -22.94
N SER A 18 0.21 13.52 -22.22
CA SER A 18 0.19 13.56 -20.75
C SER A 18 -1.01 12.84 -20.16
N LEU A 19 -2.20 13.03 -20.74
CA LEU A 19 -3.42 12.35 -20.33
C LEU A 19 -3.34 10.83 -20.59
N SER A 20 -2.79 10.44 -21.74
CA SER A 20 -2.57 9.02 -22.07
C SER A 20 -1.67 8.33 -21.07
N GLU A 21 -0.53 8.92 -20.74
CA GLU A 21 0.40 8.36 -19.74
C GLU A 21 -0.20 8.36 -18.33
N TYR A 22 -0.98 9.36 -17.96
CA TYR A 22 -1.70 9.35 -16.69
C TYR A 22 -2.70 8.20 -16.61
N ARG A 23 -3.52 7.97 -17.65
CA ARG A 23 -4.46 6.84 -17.72
C ARG A 23 -3.74 5.48 -17.63
N ARG A 24 -2.58 5.38 -18.28
CA ARG A 24 -1.72 4.19 -18.20
C ARG A 24 -1.22 3.96 -16.78
N ALA A 25 -0.79 5.02 -16.08
CA ALA A 25 -0.36 4.94 -14.69
C ALA A 25 -1.50 4.45 -13.77
N LEU A 26 -2.73 4.97 -13.93
CA LEU A 26 -3.90 4.49 -13.18
C LEU A 26 -4.13 2.99 -13.37
N SER A 27 -4.13 2.53 -14.62
CA SER A 27 -4.32 1.12 -14.95
C SER A 27 -3.20 0.23 -14.39
N LEU A 28 -1.96 0.73 -14.36
CA LEU A 28 -0.83 0.01 -13.76
C LEU A 28 -0.98 -0.10 -12.24
N VAL A 29 -1.35 0.97 -11.55
CA VAL A 29 -1.57 0.96 -10.10
C VAL A 29 -2.63 -0.06 -9.71
N GLU A 30 -3.77 -0.10 -10.42
CA GLU A 30 -4.81 -1.10 -10.19
C GLU A 30 -4.32 -2.53 -10.38
N ARG A 31 -3.61 -2.79 -11.47
CA ARG A 31 -3.10 -4.15 -11.77
C ARG A 31 -2.04 -4.58 -10.76
N LEU A 32 -1.12 -3.70 -10.42
CA LEU A 32 -0.07 -3.96 -9.42
C LEU A 32 -0.67 -4.26 -8.06
N HIS A 33 -1.71 -3.52 -7.66
CA HIS A 33 -2.39 -3.81 -6.40
C HIS A 33 -3.02 -5.20 -6.38
N ARG A 34 -3.72 -5.60 -7.45
CA ARG A 34 -4.29 -6.97 -7.55
C ARG A 34 -3.20 -8.03 -7.51
N GLN A 35 -2.14 -7.87 -8.32
CA GLN A 35 -1.02 -8.82 -8.34
C GLN A 35 -0.30 -8.95 -7.00
N LEU A 36 -0.15 -7.84 -6.26
CA LEU A 36 0.39 -7.90 -4.90
C LEU A 36 -0.48 -8.75 -3.98
N LEU A 37 -1.81 -8.60 -4.06
CA LEU A 37 -2.74 -9.41 -3.26
C LEU A 37 -2.66 -10.89 -3.65
N ASP A 38 -2.55 -11.22 -4.95
CA ASP A 38 -2.42 -12.59 -5.43
C ASP A 38 -1.11 -13.24 -4.93
N VAL A 39 0.00 -12.50 -4.97
CA VAL A 39 1.31 -12.96 -4.46
C VAL A 39 1.26 -13.22 -2.96
N VAL A 40 0.63 -12.32 -2.19
CA VAL A 40 0.45 -12.52 -0.74
C VAL A 40 -0.46 -13.72 -0.47
N LYS A 41 -1.52 -13.90 -1.26
CA LYS A 41 -2.43 -15.05 -1.12
C LYS A 41 -1.70 -16.36 -1.33
N ASP A 42 -0.89 -16.47 -2.37
CA ASP A 42 -0.09 -17.67 -2.67
C ASP A 42 0.89 -18.02 -1.52
N ASP A 43 1.53 -17.03 -0.90
CA ASP A 43 2.42 -17.25 0.25
C ASP A 43 1.64 -17.70 1.50
N LEU A 44 0.47 -17.09 1.76
CA LEU A 44 -0.42 -17.51 2.85
C LEU A 44 -0.90 -18.96 2.68
N ASP A 45 -1.33 -19.34 1.48
CA ASP A 45 -1.81 -20.69 1.18
C ASP A 45 -0.72 -21.73 1.36
N ARG A 46 0.51 -21.45 0.89
CA ARG A 46 1.67 -22.33 1.10
C ARG A 46 2.03 -22.50 2.57
N ALA A 47 1.77 -21.51 3.39
CA ALA A 47 2.04 -21.55 4.82
C ALA A 47 0.88 -22.07 5.68
N GLY A 48 -0.27 -22.38 5.06
CA GLY A 48 -1.45 -22.90 5.74
C GLY A 48 -2.24 -21.86 6.52
N HIS A 49 -2.14 -20.57 6.15
CA HIS A 49 -2.94 -19.49 6.71
C HIS A 49 -4.26 -19.30 5.95
N ASP A 50 -5.12 -20.32 5.96
CA ASP A 50 -6.41 -20.31 5.25
C ASP A 50 -7.44 -19.36 5.89
N ASP A 51 -7.22 -18.92 7.10
CA ASP A 51 -8.08 -18.05 7.91
C ASP A 51 -7.90 -16.56 7.59
N LEU A 52 -6.85 -16.22 6.81
CA LEU A 52 -6.48 -14.84 6.50
C LEU A 52 -6.70 -14.46 5.04
N THR A 53 -7.17 -13.25 4.85
CA THR A 53 -7.15 -12.61 3.53
C THR A 53 -5.84 -11.87 3.28
N PRO A 54 -5.40 -11.69 2.02
CA PRO A 54 -4.21 -10.91 1.69
C PRO A 54 -4.24 -9.48 2.24
N VAL A 55 -5.42 -8.86 2.27
CA VAL A 55 -5.61 -7.51 2.83
C VAL A 55 -5.33 -7.51 4.34
N GLN A 56 -5.76 -8.53 5.06
CA GLN A 56 -5.50 -8.67 6.49
C GLN A 56 -4.02 -8.92 6.77
N ALA A 57 -3.36 -9.74 5.97
CA ALA A 57 -1.92 -9.99 6.07
C ALA A 57 -1.10 -8.71 5.82
N LEU A 58 -1.43 -7.95 4.77
CA LEU A 58 -0.79 -6.64 4.52
C LEU A 58 -1.06 -5.63 5.64
N LEU A 59 -2.24 -5.67 6.28
CA LEU A 59 -2.52 -4.83 7.43
C LEU A 59 -1.62 -5.18 8.62
N ILE A 60 -1.42 -6.48 8.92
CA ILE A 60 -0.45 -6.95 9.92
C ILE A 60 0.96 -6.47 9.59
N PHE A 61 1.39 -6.61 8.34
CA PHE A 61 2.70 -6.15 7.88
C PHE A 61 2.89 -4.65 8.13
N ASN A 62 1.88 -3.84 7.84
CA ASN A 62 1.91 -2.39 7.98
C ASN A 62 1.78 -1.90 9.44
N ILE A 63 1.12 -2.65 10.33
CA ILE A 63 1.10 -2.36 11.77
C ILE A 63 2.52 -2.38 12.32
N GLY A 64 3.34 -3.34 11.90
CA GLY A 64 4.72 -3.43 12.33
C GLY A 64 4.86 -3.67 13.84
N ASP A 65 6.00 -3.24 14.40
CA ASP A 65 6.31 -3.42 15.83
C ASP A 65 5.81 -2.25 16.70
N ALA A 66 5.11 -1.29 16.11
CA ALA A 66 4.62 -0.12 16.81
C ALA A 66 3.23 -0.34 17.41
N GLU A 67 2.92 0.45 18.42
CA GLU A 67 1.57 0.56 18.97
C GLU A 67 0.81 1.69 18.27
N TRP A 68 -0.41 1.42 17.84
CA TRP A 68 -1.25 2.34 17.07
C TRP A 68 -2.60 2.58 17.73
N SER A 69 -3.08 3.81 17.72
CA SER A 69 -4.52 4.05 17.88
C SER A 69 -5.26 3.73 16.58
N ALA A 70 -6.54 3.39 16.67
CA ALA A 70 -7.38 3.19 15.48
C ALA A 70 -7.43 4.43 14.57
N GLY A 71 -7.31 5.63 15.14
CA GLY A 71 -7.24 6.90 14.40
C GLY A 71 -5.94 7.04 13.60
N GLU A 72 -4.80 6.70 14.19
CA GLU A 72 -3.49 6.74 13.53
C GLU A 72 -3.43 5.76 12.36
N LEU A 73 -3.97 4.53 12.49
CA LEU A 73 -4.04 3.56 11.40
C LEU A 73 -4.91 4.07 10.25
N LYS A 74 -6.02 4.76 10.55
CA LYS A 74 -6.87 5.38 9.52
C LYS A 74 -6.17 6.55 8.82
N SER A 75 -5.47 7.41 9.57
CA SER A 75 -4.83 8.61 9.03
C SER A 75 -3.60 8.31 8.18
N ARG A 76 -2.94 7.18 8.39
CA ARG A 76 -1.79 6.76 7.59
C ARG A 76 -2.16 6.14 6.24
N GLY A 77 -3.45 6.10 5.89
CA GLY A 77 -3.90 5.69 4.57
C GLY A 77 -3.71 4.20 4.27
N PHE A 78 -3.34 3.38 5.26
CA PHE A 78 -3.13 1.95 5.02
C PHE A 78 -4.39 1.26 4.50
N TYR A 79 -5.59 1.76 4.83
CA TYR A 79 -6.87 1.40 4.19
C TYR A 79 -7.94 2.41 4.60
N LEU A 80 -8.77 2.86 3.65
CA LEU A 80 -9.84 3.83 3.89
C LEU A 80 -11.08 3.20 4.54
N GLY A 81 -11.60 3.85 5.58
CA GLY A 81 -12.99 3.72 6.03
C GLY A 81 -13.34 2.46 6.82
N SER A 82 -14.55 1.97 6.60
CA SER A 82 -15.18 0.83 7.30
C SER A 82 -14.38 -0.47 7.22
N ASN A 83 -13.63 -0.67 6.13
CA ASN A 83 -12.84 -1.88 5.91
C ASN A 83 -11.70 -2.05 6.93
N VAL A 84 -11.06 -0.97 7.39
CA VAL A 84 -10.00 -1.06 8.43
C VAL A 84 -10.58 -1.58 9.74
N SER A 85 -11.67 -0.98 10.19
CA SER A 85 -12.31 -1.38 11.46
C SER A 85 -12.80 -2.83 11.42
N TYR A 86 -13.36 -3.26 10.29
CA TYR A 86 -13.78 -4.65 10.09
C TYR A 86 -12.58 -5.61 10.11
N ASN A 87 -11.52 -5.32 9.38
CA ASN A 87 -10.33 -6.17 9.32
C ASN A 87 -9.60 -6.22 10.66
N LEU A 88 -9.48 -5.10 11.39
CA LEU A 88 -8.88 -5.08 12.72
C LEU A 88 -9.68 -5.92 13.71
N LYS A 89 -11.04 -5.86 13.65
CA LYS A 89 -11.89 -6.70 14.46
C LYS A 89 -11.66 -8.19 14.16
N LYS A 90 -11.59 -8.55 12.87
CA LYS A 90 -11.30 -9.94 12.45
C LYS A 90 -9.93 -10.41 12.91
N LEU A 91 -8.90 -9.60 12.75
CA LEU A 91 -7.55 -9.90 13.21
C LEU A 91 -7.46 -10.06 14.73
N HIS A 92 -8.26 -9.31 15.48
CA HIS A 92 -8.36 -9.46 16.92
C HIS A 92 -9.07 -10.78 17.28
N GLU A 93 -10.18 -11.13 16.61
CA GLU A 93 -10.90 -12.39 16.78
C GLU A 93 -10.01 -13.62 16.47
N LEU A 94 -9.15 -13.51 15.45
CA LEU A 94 -8.19 -14.53 15.04
C LEU A 94 -6.91 -14.56 15.89
N GLY A 95 -6.73 -13.61 16.81
CA GLY A 95 -5.60 -13.56 17.73
C GLY A 95 -4.29 -13.02 17.14
N TYR A 96 -4.31 -12.35 16.00
CA TYR A 96 -3.12 -11.72 15.40
C TYR A 96 -2.84 -10.32 15.93
N VAL A 97 -3.88 -9.63 16.41
CA VAL A 97 -3.81 -8.27 16.96
C VAL A 97 -4.47 -8.27 18.34
N GLU A 98 -3.90 -7.55 19.26
CA GLU A 98 -4.48 -7.31 20.57
C GLU A 98 -4.65 -5.82 20.84
N SER A 99 -5.62 -5.51 21.71
CA SER A 99 -5.86 -4.15 22.20
C SER A 99 -5.38 -4.05 23.65
N GLY A 100 -4.54 -3.08 23.93
CA GLY A 100 -4.05 -2.81 25.27
C GLY A 100 -4.18 -1.34 25.65
N LYS A 101 -4.05 -1.03 26.93
CA LYS A 101 -3.89 0.35 27.37
C LYS A 101 -2.48 0.80 26.99
N SER A 102 -2.35 2.02 26.47
CA SER A 102 -1.03 2.60 26.17
C SER A 102 -0.14 2.57 27.40
N LEU A 103 1.13 2.27 27.20
CA LEU A 103 2.17 2.35 28.27
C LEU A 103 2.36 3.79 28.75
N HIS A 104 2.09 4.78 27.90
CA HIS A 104 2.29 6.21 28.21
C HIS A 104 1.01 6.93 28.66
N ASP A 105 -0.19 6.49 28.16
CA ASP A 105 -1.48 7.05 28.57
C ASP A 105 -2.51 5.95 28.68
N LYS A 106 -2.81 5.55 29.90
CA LYS A 106 -3.79 4.48 30.24
C LYS A 106 -5.23 4.76 29.76
N ARG A 107 -5.52 5.98 29.29
CA ARG A 107 -6.83 6.35 28.73
C ARG A 107 -6.95 6.01 27.24
N GLN A 108 -5.84 5.76 26.57
CA GLN A 108 -5.82 5.44 25.13
C GLN A 108 -5.73 3.93 24.90
N ILE A 109 -6.64 3.42 24.08
CA ILE A 109 -6.57 2.04 23.57
C ILE A 109 -5.57 2.02 22.42
N ARG A 110 -4.57 1.17 22.54
CA ARG A 110 -3.56 0.92 21.51
C ARG A 110 -3.70 -0.49 20.97
N LEU A 111 -3.51 -0.62 19.67
CA LEU A 111 -3.45 -1.88 18.93
C LEU A 111 -2.00 -2.23 18.70
N ARG A 112 -1.65 -3.51 18.90
CA ARG A 112 -0.33 -4.06 18.61
C ARG A 112 -0.46 -5.49 18.11
N LEU A 113 0.58 -6.00 17.48
CA LEU A 113 0.65 -7.40 17.10
C LEU A 113 0.81 -8.28 18.34
N THR A 114 0.16 -9.44 18.31
CA THR A 114 0.48 -10.56 19.21
C THR A 114 1.75 -11.28 18.74
N GLN A 115 2.16 -12.32 19.46
CA GLN A 115 3.25 -13.18 18.98
C GLN A 115 2.91 -13.80 17.62
N ALA A 116 1.68 -14.30 17.43
CA ALA A 116 1.22 -14.85 16.15
C ALA A 116 1.24 -13.80 15.02
N GLY A 117 0.81 -12.57 15.32
CA GLY A 117 0.88 -11.46 14.37
C GLY A 117 2.32 -11.10 13.99
N SER A 118 3.22 -11.09 14.96
CA SER A 118 4.65 -10.82 14.74
C SER A 118 5.32 -11.92 13.93
N ASP A 119 4.94 -13.18 14.13
CA ASP A 119 5.45 -14.32 13.38
C ASP A 119 5.01 -14.27 11.91
N LEU A 120 3.74 -13.98 11.67
CA LEU A 120 3.21 -13.78 10.31
C LEU A 120 3.89 -12.59 9.62
N ARG A 121 4.07 -11.47 10.33
CA ARG A 121 4.80 -10.32 9.78
C ARG A 121 6.21 -10.69 9.34
N ARG A 122 6.96 -11.47 10.14
CA ARG A 122 8.32 -11.95 9.78
C ARG A 122 8.29 -12.86 8.56
N GLN A 123 7.27 -13.71 8.43
CA GLN A 123 7.08 -14.54 7.25
C GLN A 123 6.91 -13.67 5.98
N LEU A 124 6.01 -12.68 6.02
CA LEU A 124 5.80 -11.75 4.91
C LEU A 124 7.08 -10.95 4.58
N ASP A 125 7.80 -10.49 5.59
CA ASP A 125 9.08 -9.80 5.39
C ASP A 125 10.11 -10.70 4.68
N THR A 126 10.19 -11.96 5.06
CA THR A 126 11.04 -12.98 4.40
C THR A 126 10.63 -13.20 2.94
N MET A 127 9.32 -13.23 2.65
CA MET A 127 8.81 -13.30 1.28
C MET A 127 9.25 -12.07 0.47
N PHE A 128 9.06 -10.86 1.00
CA PHE A 128 9.45 -9.63 0.32
C PHE A 128 10.97 -9.51 0.13
N GLN A 129 11.76 -9.99 1.07
CA GLN A 129 13.23 -10.06 0.92
C GLN A 129 13.63 -10.99 -0.24
N ARG A 130 13.00 -12.16 -0.38
CA ARG A 130 13.22 -13.07 -1.52
C ARG A 130 12.85 -12.40 -2.85
N HIS A 131 11.73 -11.68 -2.89
CA HIS A 131 11.33 -10.93 -4.08
C HIS A 131 12.34 -9.84 -4.42
N ALA A 132 12.78 -9.05 -3.43
CA ALA A 132 13.79 -8.02 -3.64
C ALA A 132 15.11 -8.59 -4.19
N ALA A 133 15.54 -9.75 -3.70
CA ALA A 133 16.76 -10.41 -4.19
C ALA A 133 16.65 -10.90 -5.66
N THR A 134 15.43 -11.20 -6.13
CA THR A 134 15.20 -11.68 -7.50
C THR A 134 14.71 -10.60 -8.46
N LEU A 135 14.43 -9.40 -7.96
CA LEU A 135 13.82 -8.32 -8.73
C LEU A 135 14.68 -7.89 -9.91
N SER A 136 15.99 -7.69 -9.70
CA SER A 136 16.92 -7.35 -10.79
C SER A 136 17.21 -8.55 -11.71
N PRO A 137 17.69 -9.72 -11.22
CA PRO A 137 18.11 -10.80 -12.11
C PRO A 137 16.95 -11.48 -12.87
N VAL A 138 15.72 -11.43 -12.35
CA VAL A 138 14.55 -12.04 -12.98
C VAL A 138 13.57 -11.01 -13.52
N GLY A 139 13.29 -9.98 -12.75
CA GLY A 139 12.33 -8.92 -13.10
C GLY A 139 12.91 -7.81 -13.98
N GLY A 140 14.22 -7.70 -14.08
CA GLY A 140 14.90 -6.64 -14.85
C GLY A 140 14.68 -5.25 -14.27
N VAL A 141 14.34 -5.15 -12.97
CA VAL A 141 14.08 -3.88 -12.29
C VAL A 141 15.25 -3.57 -11.38
N GLU A 142 15.96 -2.50 -11.68
CA GLU A 142 17.13 -2.08 -10.94
C GLU A 142 16.78 -1.10 -9.80
N SER A 143 17.67 -0.97 -8.81
CA SER A 143 17.47 -0.06 -7.68
C SER A 143 17.19 1.40 -8.09
N PRO A 144 17.84 1.99 -9.11
CA PRO A 144 17.51 3.33 -9.61
C PRO A 144 16.08 3.44 -10.15
N ASP A 145 15.55 2.37 -10.78
CA ASP A 145 14.18 2.33 -11.30
C ASP A 145 13.17 2.41 -10.16
N LEU A 146 13.42 1.66 -9.08
CA LEU A 146 12.59 1.72 -7.88
C LEU A 146 12.62 3.10 -7.22
N VAL A 147 13.78 3.72 -7.12
CA VAL A 147 13.92 5.08 -6.57
C VAL A 147 13.10 6.07 -7.38
N SER A 148 13.20 6.02 -8.71
CA SER A 148 12.44 6.89 -9.63
C SER A 148 10.94 6.64 -9.51
N SER A 149 10.50 5.39 -9.53
CA SER A 149 9.11 4.97 -9.40
C SER A 149 8.52 5.42 -8.05
N ASN A 150 9.21 5.18 -6.95
CA ASN A 150 8.78 5.58 -5.61
C ASN A 150 8.59 7.09 -5.49
N LYS A 151 9.50 7.89 -6.09
CA LYS A 151 9.38 9.35 -6.15
C LYS A 151 8.12 9.78 -6.89
N THR A 152 7.80 9.14 -8.00
CA THR A 152 6.61 9.43 -8.81
C THR A 152 5.34 9.01 -8.09
N LEU A 153 5.30 7.80 -7.53
CA LEU A 153 4.17 7.28 -6.77
C LEU A 153 3.85 8.17 -5.54
N THR A 154 4.87 8.60 -4.80
CA THR A 154 4.68 9.53 -3.67
C THR A 154 4.07 10.87 -4.08
N ARG A 155 4.42 11.37 -5.27
CA ARG A 155 3.81 12.61 -5.81
C ARG A 155 2.37 12.41 -6.21
N LEU A 156 2.03 11.28 -6.85
CA LEU A 156 0.67 10.91 -7.19
C LEU A 156 -0.20 10.73 -5.95
N GLU A 157 0.32 10.05 -4.92
CA GLU A 157 -0.36 9.89 -3.64
C GLU A 157 -0.74 11.24 -3.02
N ARG A 158 0.22 12.18 -2.94
CA ARG A 158 -0.04 13.53 -2.43
C ARG A 158 -1.08 14.26 -3.27
N PHE A 159 -0.93 14.21 -4.59
CA PHE A 159 -1.88 14.84 -5.52
C PHE A 159 -3.30 14.33 -5.28
N TRP A 160 -3.50 13.02 -5.18
CA TRP A 160 -4.82 12.45 -4.91
C TRP A 160 -5.35 12.77 -3.50
N ALA A 161 -4.48 12.79 -2.51
CA ALA A 161 -4.86 13.21 -1.15
C ALA A 161 -5.37 14.67 -1.14
N ASP A 162 -4.72 15.56 -1.90
CA ASP A 162 -5.12 16.96 -2.04
C ASP A 162 -6.44 17.11 -2.82
N GLN A 163 -6.65 16.31 -3.90
CA GLN A 163 -7.93 16.27 -4.61
C GLN A 163 -9.10 15.93 -3.67
N ILE A 164 -8.91 14.94 -2.79
CA ILE A 164 -9.92 14.53 -1.81
C ILE A 164 -10.12 15.61 -0.75
N ARG A 165 -9.03 16.18 -0.23
CA ARG A 165 -9.05 17.16 0.87
C ARG A 165 -9.67 18.49 0.48
N PHE A 166 -9.35 18.97 -0.70
CA PHE A 166 -9.75 20.29 -1.18
C PHE A 166 -10.90 20.24 -2.18
N ARG A 167 -11.37 19.05 -2.60
CA ARG A 167 -12.42 18.86 -3.61
C ARG A 167 -12.12 19.63 -4.91
N LEU A 168 -10.86 19.58 -5.33
CA LEU A 168 -10.38 20.23 -6.56
C LEU A 168 -10.92 19.54 -7.80
#